data_84e31fb6a11ed132d2cb59cad69245c0
#
_entry.id   84e31fb6a11ed132d2cb59cad69245c0
#
_cell.length_a   1.000
_cell.length_b   1.000
_cell.length_c   1.000
_cell.angle_alpha   90.00
_cell.angle_beta   90.00
_cell.angle_gamma   90.00
#
_symmetry.space_group_name_H-M   'P 1'
#
loop_
_entity.id
_entity.type
_entity.pdbx_description
1 polymer ?
#
loop_
_entity_poly.entity_id
_entity_poly.type
_entity_poly.pdbx_seq_one_letter_code
_entity_poly.pdbx_strand_id
1 'polypeptide(L)'
;MNLIRVIALLLLCSPALAQRDIDFKPIDWPASGSIVIPVAEGEALTGLAAALDERTGGALTMAVAEAAFTGEEHQTLTLFGIKPYSRIDLIGVGSEPVDRISAEDFGGLAASLNDGSSGTGVSILWSGIDRDDDATAARVAFGYRLGDYRFDRYQEERLDAETRGGVSIYSDDENAGEQFDGDLVHLASAVYLARDLSSEPGNIIYPQSFVERTREAFRGLKNVKIRVVDEKEMERLGMGAHLGVGSGSSRPPRLLIVEYMAGGDRPTLALAGKGITFDTGGVSLKRNDGMWRMKGDMTGAAVVTATVLAAARRNADVNLVSLAALAENMPSGTAIRPGDVLTSMSGKTIEISSTDAEGRLVLS
;
A
#
# COMPACT_ATOMS: atom_id res chain seq x y z
N MET A 1 -34.60 32.94 18.95
CA MET A 1 -34.49 32.05 17.77
C MET A 1 -33.03 31.84 17.51
N ASN A 2 -32.46 30.83 18.21
CA ASN A 2 -31.02 30.57 18.24
C ASN A 2 -30.63 29.65 17.07
N LEU A 3 -29.83 30.17 16.16
CA LEU A 3 -29.23 29.43 15.05
C LEU A 3 -28.08 28.59 15.61
N ILE A 4 -28.31 27.30 15.82
CA ILE A 4 -27.23 26.34 16.15
C ILE A 4 -26.43 26.13 14.87
N ARG A 5 -25.25 26.74 14.82
CA ARG A 5 -24.22 26.42 13.82
C ARG A 5 -23.63 25.04 14.19
N VAL A 6 -24.06 24.01 13.50
CA VAL A 6 -23.37 22.74 13.48
C VAL A 6 -22.06 22.95 12.71
N ILE A 7 -20.97 23.16 13.45
CA ILE A 7 -19.63 23.06 12.90
C ILE A 7 -19.36 21.56 12.75
N ALA A 8 -19.52 21.05 11.53
CA ALA A 8 -19.00 19.73 11.18
C ALA A 8 -17.47 19.82 11.27
N LEU A 9 -16.92 19.37 12.41
CA LEU A 9 -15.50 19.15 12.59
C LEU A 9 -15.14 17.96 11.70
N LEU A 10 -14.76 18.24 10.45
CA LEU A 10 -14.06 17.27 9.62
C LEU A 10 -12.71 17.01 10.31
N LEU A 11 -12.69 16.04 11.21
CA LEU A 11 -11.46 15.37 11.64
C LEU A 11 -10.86 14.71 10.41
N LEU A 12 -10.03 15.49 9.70
CA LEU A 12 -9.05 14.97 8.74
C LEU A 12 -8.07 14.13 9.58
N CYS A 13 -8.43 12.86 9.81
CA CYS A 13 -7.52 11.91 10.37
C CYS A 13 -6.40 11.74 9.33
N SER A 14 -5.29 12.43 9.53
CA SER A 14 -4.08 12.19 8.76
C SER A 14 -3.73 10.71 8.91
N PRO A 15 -3.41 9.99 7.82
CA PRO A 15 -3.01 8.58 7.90
C PRO A 15 -1.77 8.35 8.80
N ALA A 16 -1.08 9.43 9.19
CA ALA A 16 0.07 9.40 10.10
C ALA A 16 -0.25 8.94 11.54
N LEU A 17 -1.50 9.05 12.00
CA LEU A 17 -1.86 8.70 13.38
C LEU A 17 -2.04 7.18 13.62
N ALA A 18 -2.10 6.38 12.56
CA ALA A 18 -2.29 4.93 12.66
C ALA A 18 -0.98 4.13 12.49
N GLN A 19 0.14 4.78 12.18
CA GLN A 19 1.42 4.10 11.90
C GLN A 19 2.28 4.05 13.16
N ARG A 20 2.82 2.86 13.48
CA ARG A 20 3.81 2.71 14.57
C ARG A 20 5.11 3.45 14.21
N ASP A 21 5.73 4.06 15.21
CA ASP A 21 7.09 4.57 15.05
C ASP A 21 8.07 3.42 14.91
N ILE A 22 9.02 3.56 13.99
CA ILE A 22 10.12 2.61 13.78
C ILE A 22 11.41 3.34 14.11
N ASP A 23 12.18 2.80 15.06
CA ASP A 23 13.50 3.28 15.42
C ASP A 23 14.59 2.23 15.16
N PHE A 24 15.79 2.68 14.81
CA PHE A 24 16.94 1.82 14.54
C PHE A 24 17.93 1.92 15.68
N LYS A 25 18.46 0.77 16.10
CA LYS A 25 19.41 0.67 17.21
C LYS A 25 20.59 -0.23 16.82
N PRO A 26 21.78 0.05 17.38
CA PRO A 26 22.88 -0.90 17.30
C PRO A 26 22.46 -2.27 17.81
N ILE A 27 23.06 -3.33 17.25
CA ILE A 27 22.73 -4.69 17.67
C ILE A 27 22.94 -4.88 19.17
N ASP A 28 21.88 -5.20 19.87
CA ASP A 28 21.85 -5.53 21.28
C ASP A 28 20.61 -6.36 21.61
N TRP A 29 20.59 -7.03 22.74
CA TRP A 29 19.46 -7.82 23.19
C TRP A 29 18.48 -6.97 24.01
N PRO A 30 17.21 -6.88 23.59
CA PRO A 30 16.20 -6.24 24.42
C PRO A 30 16.07 -6.97 25.77
N ALA A 31 15.86 -6.18 26.85
CA ALA A 31 15.81 -6.75 28.21
C ALA A 31 14.59 -7.65 28.44
N SER A 32 13.48 -7.39 27.73
CA SER A 32 12.20 -8.12 27.84
C SER A 32 11.25 -7.73 26.71
N GLY A 33 10.05 -8.27 26.69
CA GLY A 33 9.00 -7.90 25.72
C GLY A 33 8.85 -8.90 24.59
N SER A 34 8.41 -8.43 23.42
CA SER A 34 8.29 -9.21 22.18
C SER A 34 9.56 -9.07 21.35
N ILE A 35 10.12 -10.19 20.93
CA ILE A 35 11.32 -10.25 20.08
C ILE A 35 11.03 -11.07 18.82
N VAL A 36 11.52 -10.57 17.67
CA VAL A 36 11.43 -11.23 16.37
C VAL A 36 12.84 -11.43 15.83
N ILE A 37 13.18 -12.62 15.40
CA ILE A 37 14.50 -12.95 14.84
C ILE A 37 14.39 -13.76 13.55
N PRO A 38 15.31 -13.54 12.58
CA PRO A 38 15.44 -14.37 11.39
C PRO A 38 16.09 -15.70 11.74
N VAL A 39 15.67 -16.75 11.04
CA VAL A 39 16.29 -18.08 11.13
C VAL A 39 16.55 -18.57 9.71
N ALA A 40 17.83 -18.81 9.39
CA ALA A 40 18.21 -19.42 8.12
C ALA A 40 17.77 -20.89 8.07
N GLU A 41 17.49 -21.38 6.86
CA GLU A 41 17.14 -22.78 6.63
C GLU A 41 18.30 -23.73 7.00
N GLY A 42 18.01 -24.76 7.80
CA GLY A 42 19.01 -25.73 8.20
C GLY A 42 18.56 -26.68 9.31
N GLU A 43 19.40 -27.65 9.61
CA GLU A 43 19.12 -28.66 10.66
C GLU A 43 19.34 -28.12 12.08
N ALA A 44 20.10 -27.03 12.25
CA ALA A 44 20.44 -26.44 13.54
C ALA A 44 20.24 -24.92 13.55
N LEU A 45 19.93 -24.42 14.73
CA LEU A 45 19.89 -22.97 14.96
C LEU A 45 21.30 -22.38 14.81
N THR A 46 21.41 -21.29 14.05
CA THR A 46 22.65 -20.53 13.81
C THR A 46 22.51 -19.06 14.22
N GLY A 47 23.59 -18.31 14.25
CA GLY A 47 23.58 -16.86 14.44
C GLY A 47 22.82 -16.41 15.68
N LEU A 48 21.90 -15.47 15.52
CA LEU A 48 21.07 -14.94 16.62
C LEU A 48 20.14 -15.98 17.23
N ALA A 49 19.65 -16.93 16.44
CA ALA A 49 18.76 -17.98 16.95
C ALA A 49 19.51 -18.91 17.93
N ALA A 50 20.76 -19.30 17.63
CA ALA A 50 21.59 -20.06 18.54
C ALA A 50 21.94 -19.26 19.81
N ALA A 51 22.30 -17.99 19.67
CA ALA A 51 22.57 -17.12 20.82
C ALA A 51 21.33 -16.90 21.71
N LEU A 52 20.15 -16.83 21.12
CA LEU A 52 18.89 -16.73 21.87
C LEU A 52 18.57 -18.05 22.58
N ASP A 53 18.87 -19.20 21.96
CA ASP A 53 18.67 -20.53 22.58
C ASP A 53 19.52 -20.69 23.82
N GLU A 54 20.81 -20.30 23.77
CA GLU A 54 21.68 -20.26 24.95
C GLU A 54 21.13 -19.36 26.07
N ARG A 55 20.66 -18.16 25.73
CA ARG A 55 20.07 -17.19 26.69
C ARG A 55 18.79 -17.70 27.32
N THR A 56 18.07 -18.59 26.66
CA THR A 56 16.79 -19.16 27.11
C THR A 56 16.97 -20.61 27.66
N GLY A 57 18.20 -21.08 27.81
CA GLY A 57 18.51 -22.38 28.41
C GLY A 57 18.10 -23.57 27.54
N GLY A 58 18.20 -23.46 26.21
CA GLY A 58 17.90 -24.54 25.26
C GLY A 58 16.40 -24.66 24.91
N ALA A 59 15.57 -23.66 25.28
CA ALA A 59 14.15 -23.71 25.07
C ALA A 59 13.73 -23.63 23.58
N LEU A 60 14.53 -22.92 22.76
CA LEU A 60 14.24 -22.80 21.32
C LEU A 60 14.51 -24.10 20.58
N THR A 61 15.63 -24.76 20.88
CA THR A 61 15.98 -26.06 20.27
C THR A 61 14.86 -27.10 20.46
N MET A 62 14.28 -27.19 21.66
CA MET A 62 13.16 -28.09 21.92
C MET A 62 11.89 -27.68 21.14
N ALA A 63 11.56 -26.39 21.13
CA ALA A 63 10.36 -25.90 20.46
C ALA A 63 10.44 -26.04 18.93
N VAL A 64 11.60 -25.75 18.33
CA VAL A 64 11.88 -25.90 16.90
C VAL A 64 11.73 -27.36 16.47
N ALA A 65 12.29 -28.31 17.26
CA ALA A 65 12.17 -29.73 16.96
C ALA A 65 10.73 -30.25 17.05
N GLU A 66 9.98 -29.84 18.09
CA GLU A 66 8.57 -30.23 18.28
C GLU A 66 7.65 -29.64 17.19
N ALA A 67 7.93 -28.41 16.75
CA ALA A 67 7.17 -27.74 15.70
C ALA A 67 7.59 -28.14 14.28
N ALA A 68 8.64 -28.96 14.11
CA ALA A 68 9.27 -29.26 12.83
C ALA A 68 9.59 -27.95 12.04
N PHE A 69 10.07 -26.92 12.75
CA PHE A 69 10.46 -25.65 12.15
C PHE A 69 11.89 -25.79 11.61
N THR A 70 12.07 -25.55 10.32
CA THR A 70 13.34 -25.73 9.60
C THR A 70 13.99 -24.42 9.17
N GLY A 71 13.30 -23.28 9.32
CA GLY A 71 13.77 -21.99 8.81
C GLY A 71 13.50 -21.78 7.32
N GLU A 72 12.72 -22.68 6.66
CA GLU A 72 12.25 -22.44 5.29
C GLU A 72 11.64 -21.04 5.18
N GLU A 73 11.77 -20.45 4.02
CA GLU A 73 11.25 -19.10 3.73
C GLU A 73 9.75 -19.00 4.07
N HIS A 74 9.39 -17.93 4.77
CA HIS A 74 8.02 -17.67 5.26
C HIS A 74 7.50 -18.59 6.37
N GLN A 75 8.26 -19.61 6.80
CA GLN A 75 7.89 -20.42 7.95
C GLN A 75 7.94 -19.58 9.22
N THR A 76 6.97 -19.72 10.12
CA THR A 76 6.89 -18.94 11.35
C THR A 76 6.66 -19.84 12.56
N LEU A 77 7.29 -19.51 13.69
CA LEU A 77 7.06 -20.16 14.97
C LEU A 77 6.98 -19.12 16.08
N THR A 78 5.82 -19.03 16.74
CA THR A 78 5.60 -18.13 17.87
C THR A 78 5.64 -18.88 19.19
N LEU A 79 6.46 -18.40 20.11
CA LEU A 79 6.63 -18.96 21.45
C LEU A 79 6.27 -17.92 22.52
N PHE A 80 5.62 -18.35 23.58
CA PHE A 80 5.19 -17.47 24.67
C PHE A 80 5.81 -17.85 26.01
N GLY A 81 6.08 -16.85 26.84
CA GLY A 81 6.47 -17.02 28.23
C GLY A 81 7.88 -17.55 28.46
N ILE A 82 8.77 -17.54 27.46
CA ILE A 82 10.18 -17.94 27.59
C ILE A 82 10.97 -16.74 28.12
N LYS A 83 11.27 -16.76 29.41
CA LYS A 83 11.97 -15.65 30.09
C LYS A 83 13.33 -15.34 29.46
N PRO A 84 13.69 -14.03 29.33
CA PRO A 84 12.98 -12.85 29.87
C PRO A 84 11.87 -12.32 28.95
N TYR A 85 11.62 -12.94 27.81
CA TYR A 85 10.68 -12.48 26.80
C TYR A 85 9.25 -12.96 27.07
N SER A 86 8.28 -12.11 26.81
CA SER A 86 6.86 -12.48 26.82
C SER A 86 6.45 -13.23 25.55
N ARG A 87 7.12 -12.91 24.45
CA ARG A 87 6.89 -13.50 23.12
C ARG A 87 8.19 -13.55 22.32
N ILE A 88 8.41 -14.66 21.62
CA ILE A 88 9.50 -14.85 20.66
C ILE A 88 8.86 -15.31 19.36
N ASP A 89 9.10 -14.57 18.27
CA ASP A 89 8.72 -14.97 16.92
C ASP A 89 9.98 -15.33 16.13
N LEU A 90 10.07 -16.60 15.71
CA LEU A 90 11.07 -17.08 14.77
C LEU A 90 10.46 -17.02 13.36
N ILE A 91 11.15 -16.39 12.43
CA ILE A 91 10.72 -16.30 11.03
C ILE A 91 11.81 -16.88 10.14
N GLY A 92 11.47 -17.91 9.38
CA GLY A 92 12.34 -18.52 8.39
C GLY A 92 12.61 -17.56 7.24
N VAL A 93 13.87 -17.38 6.90
CA VAL A 93 14.34 -16.54 5.79
C VAL A 93 14.86 -17.36 4.61
N GLY A 94 14.73 -18.69 4.69
CA GLY A 94 15.20 -19.60 3.64
C GLY A 94 16.71 -19.77 3.64
N SER A 95 17.25 -20.14 2.48
CA SER A 95 18.68 -20.35 2.27
C SER A 95 19.46 -19.05 2.18
N GLU A 96 20.66 -19.03 2.71
CA GLU A 96 21.60 -17.90 2.61
C GLU A 96 22.36 -17.90 1.27
N PRO A 97 22.78 -16.71 0.74
CA PRO A 97 22.56 -15.38 1.31
C PRO A 97 21.12 -14.90 1.14
N VAL A 98 20.62 -14.19 2.16
CA VAL A 98 19.28 -13.59 2.15
C VAL A 98 19.24 -12.37 1.24
N ASP A 99 18.29 -12.32 0.33
CA ASP A 99 18.15 -11.20 -0.60
C ASP A 99 17.23 -10.08 -0.06
N ARG A 100 17.10 -9.01 -0.84
CA ARG A 100 16.25 -7.86 -0.52
C ARG A 100 14.79 -8.25 -0.34
N ILE A 101 14.25 -9.15 -1.17
CA ILE A 101 12.84 -9.53 -1.14
C ILE A 101 12.54 -10.29 0.13
N SER A 102 13.38 -11.25 0.48
CA SER A 102 13.26 -12.01 1.74
C SER A 102 13.38 -11.11 2.97
N ALA A 103 14.20 -10.03 2.93
CA ALA A 103 14.27 -9.03 4.00
C ALA A 103 12.95 -8.23 4.13
N GLU A 104 12.35 -7.82 3.02
CA GLU A 104 11.06 -7.14 2.99
C GLU A 104 9.93 -8.07 3.48
N ASP A 105 9.91 -9.33 3.06
CA ASP A 105 8.93 -10.34 3.46
C ASP A 105 9.06 -10.68 4.95
N PHE A 106 10.27 -10.82 5.47
CA PHE A 106 10.52 -10.98 6.90
C PHE A 106 9.90 -9.84 7.71
N GLY A 107 10.13 -8.59 7.29
CA GLY A 107 9.53 -7.42 7.92
C GLY A 107 8.00 -7.44 7.88
N GLY A 108 7.42 -7.81 6.75
CA GLY A 108 5.96 -7.95 6.56
C GLY A 108 5.34 -9.02 7.45
N LEU A 109 6.00 -10.19 7.57
CA LEU A 109 5.58 -11.27 8.47
C LEU A 109 5.69 -10.86 9.94
N ALA A 110 6.78 -10.18 10.33
CA ALA A 110 6.94 -9.64 11.68
C ALA A 110 5.79 -8.69 12.05
N ALA A 111 5.35 -7.83 11.14
CA ALA A 111 4.19 -6.97 11.35
C ALA A 111 2.91 -7.77 11.50
N SER A 112 2.65 -8.74 10.61
CA SER A 112 1.46 -9.59 10.65
C SER A 112 1.34 -10.41 11.94
N LEU A 113 2.43 -11.01 12.39
CA LEU A 113 2.46 -11.77 13.65
C LEU A 113 2.17 -10.88 14.88
N ASN A 114 2.51 -9.60 14.82
CA ASN A 114 2.36 -8.66 15.92
C ASN A 114 1.17 -7.69 15.76
N ASP A 115 0.26 -7.98 14.84
CA ASP A 115 -0.87 -7.12 14.52
C ASP A 115 -1.85 -6.89 15.70
N GLY A 116 -2.12 -7.90 16.50
CA GLY A 116 -2.99 -7.85 17.67
C GLY A 116 -2.30 -7.55 19.00
N SER A 117 -0.96 -7.31 19.01
CA SER A 117 -0.23 -7.05 20.25
C SER A 117 -0.52 -5.64 20.76
N SER A 118 -1.20 -5.52 21.91
CA SER A 118 -1.44 -4.26 22.59
C SER A 118 -0.40 -4.02 23.69
N GLY A 119 0.10 -2.79 23.79
CA GLY A 119 0.81 -2.28 24.97
C GLY A 119 2.32 -2.54 25.03
N THR A 120 2.89 -3.47 24.30
CA THR A 120 4.34 -3.71 24.27
C THR A 120 4.90 -3.47 22.88
N GLY A 121 5.95 -2.66 22.77
CA GLY A 121 6.68 -2.52 21.52
C GLY A 121 7.27 -3.84 21.01
N VAL A 122 7.60 -3.89 19.74
CA VAL A 122 8.22 -5.05 19.08
C VAL A 122 9.70 -4.78 18.87
N SER A 123 10.56 -5.71 19.25
CA SER A 123 12.00 -5.67 19.00
C SER A 123 12.34 -6.65 17.88
N ILE A 124 12.85 -6.17 16.78
CA ILE A 124 13.29 -6.96 15.64
C ILE A 124 14.82 -6.98 15.64
N LEU A 125 15.45 -8.13 15.65
CA LEU A 125 16.88 -8.26 15.49
C LEU A 125 17.17 -8.71 14.05
N TRP A 126 17.95 -7.91 13.32
CA TRP A 126 18.34 -8.19 11.95
C TRP A 126 19.87 -8.22 11.83
N SER A 127 20.44 -9.35 12.15
CA SER A 127 21.89 -9.64 12.11
C SER A 127 22.13 -11.15 12.23
N GLY A 128 23.38 -11.57 12.13
CA GLY A 128 23.80 -12.96 12.37
C GLY A 128 23.34 -13.97 11.31
N ILE A 129 22.98 -13.49 10.13
CA ILE A 129 22.66 -14.25 8.91
C ILE A 129 23.54 -13.74 7.77
N ASP A 130 23.88 -14.60 6.82
CA ASP A 130 24.52 -14.19 5.57
C ASP A 130 23.48 -13.53 4.65
N ARG A 131 23.79 -12.35 4.09
CA ARG A 131 22.85 -11.57 3.32
C ARG A 131 23.53 -10.74 2.24
N ASP A 132 22.81 -10.46 1.17
CA ASP A 132 23.21 -9.52 0.13
C ASP A 132 23.27 -8.08 0.66
N ASP A 133 24.10 -7.24 0.04
CA ASP A 133 24.31 -5.83 0.45
C ASP A 133 23.02 -5.01 0.45
N ASP A 134 22.01 -5.37 -0.33
CA ASP A 134 20.72 -4.69 -0.41
C ASP A 134 19.65 -5.26 0.54
N ALA A 135 19.92 -6.38 1.23
CA ALA A 135 19.06 -6.96 2.27
C ALA A 135 19.26 -6.24 3.63
N THR A 136 19.05 -4.93 3.65
CA THR A 136 19.33 -4.03 4.77
C THR A 136 18.23 -4.03 5.84
N ALA A 137 18.54 -3.57 7.05
CA ALA A 137 17.56 -3.35 8.10
C ALA A 137 16.49 -2.30 7.68
N ALA A 138 16.83 -1.37 6.79
CA ALA A 138 15.88 -0.45 6.19
C ALA A 138 14.83 -1.18 5.33
N ARG A 139 15.20 -2.27 4.65
CA ARG A 139 14.27 -3.11 3.89
C ARG A 139 13.33 -3.90 4.81
N VAL A 140 13.84 -4.40 5.93
CA VAL A 140 13.01 -4.99 6.98
C VAL A 140 11.99 -3.97 7.50
N ALA A 141 12.42 -2.75 7.79
CA ALA A 141 11.53 -1.67 8.21
C ALA A 141 10.47 -1.34 7.15
N PHE A 142 10.85 -1.34 5.89
CA PHE A 142 9.93 -1.12 4.78
C PHE A 142 8.88 -2.23 4.69
N GLY A 143 9.30 -3.49 4.73
CA GLY A 143 8.41 -4.64 4.77
C GLY A 143 7.47 -4.59 5.98
N TYR A 144 8.01 -4.30 7.17
CA TYR A 144 7.19 -4.10 8.38
C TYR A 144 6.15 -3.00 8.18
N ARG A 145 6.55 -1.85 7.64
CA ARG A 145 5.64 -0.74 7.34
C ARG A 145 4.52 -1.17 6.40
N LEU A 146 4.83 -1.92 5.35
CA LEU A 146 3.82 -2.42 4.41
C LEU A 146 2.86 -3.44 5.03
N GLY A 147 3.36 -4.31 5.93
CA GLY A 147 2.58 -5.30 6.65
C GLY A 147 1.72 -4.70 7.76
N ASP A 148 2.17 -3.60 8.37
CA ASP A 148 1.45 -2.87 9.44
C ASP A 148 0.28 -2.00 8.93
N TYR A 149 0.04 -1.97 7.61
CA TYR A 149 -1.06 -1.21 7.03
C TYR A 149 -2.43 -1.72 7.48
N ARG A 150 -3.28 -0.78 7.91
CA ARG A 150 -4.68 -1.05 8.28
C ARG A 150 -5.61 -0.07 7.59
N PHE A 151 -6.75 -0.60 7.17
CA PHE A 151 -7.88 0.20 6.72
C PHE A 151 -9.05 -0.03 7.68
N ASP A 152 -9.01 0.65 8.82
CA ASP A 152 -9.94 0.47 9.94
C ASP A 152 -10.81 1.70 10.23
N ARG A 153 -10.76 2.73 9.37
CA ARG A 153 -11.43 4.02 9.58
C ARG A 153 -12.95 3.95 9.75
N TYR A 154 -13.56 2.82 9.42
CA TYR A 154 -14.99 2.58 9.58
C TYR A 154 -15.30 1.51 10.65
N GLN A 155 -14.31 1.07 11.39
CA GLN A 155 -14.48 0.14 12.51
C GLN A 155 -14.75 0.91 13.80
N GLU A 156 -15.56 0.32 14.71
CA GLU A 156 -15.88 0.92 16.00
C GLU A 156 -14.67 0.94 16.93
N GLU A 157 -13.93 -0.16 16.98
CA GLU A 157 -12.70 -0.28 17.76
C GLU A 157 -11.48 -0.11 16.86
N ARG A 158 -10.72 0.94 17.13
CA ARG A 158 -9.44 1.19 16.49
C ARG A 158 -8.33 1.07 17.51
N LEU A 159 -7.30 0.33 17.16
CA LEU A 159 -6.04 0.37 17.90
C LEU A 159 -5.19 1.48 17.30
N ASP A 160 -5.01 2.58 18.01
CA ASP A 160 -4.08 3.63 17.60
C ASP A 160 -2.61 3.15 17.71
N ALA A 161 -1.71 3.91 17.11
CA ALA A 161 -0.29 3.57 17.10
C ALA A 161 0.32 3.56 18.52
N GLU A 162 -0.14 4.46 19.41
CA GLU A 162 0.34 4.54 20.79
C GLU A 162 -0.03 3.27 21.57
N THR A 163 -1.28 2.80 21.42
CA THR A 163 -1.75 1.56 22.04
C THR A 163 -1.00 0.33 21.56
N ARG A 164 -0.55 0.33 20.28
CA ARG A 164 0.17 -0.80 19.68
C ARG A 164 1.67 -0.81 20.03
N GLY A 165 2.21 0.29 20.54
CA GLY A 165 3.63 0.47 20.85
C GLY A 165 4.52 0.64 19.59
N GLY A 166 5.75 1.10 19.80
CA GLY A 166 6.75 1.30 18.73
C GLY A 166 7.43 0.00 18.28
N VAL A 167 8.22 0.12 17.23
CA VAL A 167 9.06 -0.96 16.69
C VAL A 167 10.52 -0.54 16.76
N SER A 168 11.35 -1.34 17.41
CA SER A 168 12.80 -1.12 17.44
C SER A 168 13.51 -2.17 16.60
N ILE A 169 14.27 -1.76 15.60
CA ILE A 169 15.07 -2.66 14.76
C ILE A 169 16.53 -2.57 15.20
N TYR A 170 17.03 -3.68 15.71
CA TYR A 170 18.41 -3.83 16.15
C TYR A 170 19.23 -4.45 15.02
N SER A 171 20.26 -3.75 14.55
CA SER A 171 21.07 -4.18 13.41
C SER A 171 22.52 -3.69 13.53
N ASP A 172 23.41 -4.33 12.78
CA ASP A 172 24.77 -3.89 12.48
C ASP A 172 24.84 -2.90 11.29
N ASP A 173 23.71 -2.56 10.70
CA ASP A 173 23.58 -1.60 9.59
C ASP A 173 23.44 -0.18 10.12
N GLU A 174 24.57 0.56 10.20
CA GLU A 174 24.63 1.92 10.75
C GLU A 174 23.80 2.94 9.94
N ASN A 175 23.56 2.70 8.66
CA ASN A 175 22.89 3.62 7.74
C ASN A 175 21.38 3.32 7.56
N ALA A 176 20.86 2.29 8.24
CA ALA A 176 19.48 1.84 8.02
C ALA A 176 18.42 2.93 8.24
N GLY A 177 18.59 3.73 9.29
CA GLY A 177 17.67 4.84 9.59
C GLY A 177 17.67 5.91 8.50
N GLU A 178 18.83 6.34 8.02
CA GLU A 178 18.94 7.34 6.95
C GLU A 178 18.35 6.80 5.63
N GLN A 179 18.64 5.55 5.30
CA GLN A 179 18.09 4.89 4.11
C GLN A 179 16.56 4.78 4.18
N PHE A 180 16.03 4.40 5.33
CA PHE A 180 14.58 4.28 5.53
C PHE A 180 13.88 5.63 5.42
N ASP A 181 14.33 6.63 6.19
CA ASP A 181 13.70 7.95 6.26
C ASP A 181 13.87 8.75 4.98
N GLY A 182 15.01 8.62 4.31
CA GLY A 182 15.30 9.33 3.06
C GLY A 182 14.58 8.78 1.82
N ASP A 183 14.24 7.51 1.82
CA ASP A 183 13.76 6.82 0.63
C ASP A 183 12.51 5.95 0.87
N LEU A 184 12.63 4.92 1.69
CA LEU A 184 11.65 3.85 1.78
C LEU A 184 10.35 4.25 2.48
N VAL A 185 10.40 5.15 3.46
CA VAL A 185 9.19 5.71 4.10
C VAL A 185 8.30 6.43 3.10
N HIS A 186 8.90 7.11 2.12
CA HIS A 186 8.17 7.82 1.07
C HIS A 186 7.49 6.84 0.10
N LEU A 187 8.19 5.75 -0.23
CA LEU A 187 7.62 4.66 -1.04
C LEU A 187 6.46 3.98 -0.30
N ALA A 188 6.64 3.63 0.98
CA ALA A 188 5.58 3.04 1.79
C ALA A 188 4.34 3.95 1.88
N SER A 189 4.54 5.25 2.08
CA SER A 189 3.43 6.21 2.15
C SER A 189 2.66 6.35 0.83
N ALA A 190 3.33 6.20 -0.30
CA ALA A 190 2.68 6.16 -1.61
C ALA A 190 1.86 4.88 -1.81
N VAL A 191 2.41 3.72 -1.39
CA VAL A 191 1.65 2.45 -1.38
C VAL A 191 0.41 2.56 -0.50
N TYR A 192 0.50 3.23 0.66
CA TYR A 192 -0.64 3.47 1.53
C TYR A 192 -1.72 4.31 0.86
N LEU A 193 -1.34 5.37 0.12
CA LEU A 193 -2.31 6.14 -0.66
C LEU A 193 -3.07 5.25 -1.65
N ALA A 194 -2.37 4.39 -2.39
CA ALA A 194 -3.00 3.48 -3.34
C ALA A 194 -3.95 2.49 -2.64
N ARG A 195 -3.53 1.91 -1.52
CA ARG A 195 -4.34 1.00 -0.70
C ARG A 195 -5.57 1.70 -0.11
N ASP A 196 -5.41 2.92 0.42
CA ASP A 196 -6.51 3.73 0.95
C ASP A 196 -7.55 4.02 -0.12
N LEU A 197 -7.13 4.54 -1.28
CA LEU A 197 -8.02 4.84 -2.39
C LEU A 197 -8.81 3.60 -2.84
N SER A 198 -8.14 2.44 -2.93
CA SER A 198 -8.74 1.17 -3.37
C SER A 198 -9.65 0.52 -2.32
N SER A 199 -9.44 0.83 -1.04
CA SER A 199 -10.23 0.27 0.07
C SER A 199 -11.46 1.08 0.41
N GLU A 200 -11.47 2.37 0.08
CA GLU A 200 -12.61 3.26 0.33
C GLU A 200 -13.88 2.79 -0.38
N PRO A 201 -15.05 2.94 0.24
CA PRO A 201 -16.31 2.58 -0.41
C PRO A 201 -16.69 3.58 -1.53
N GLY A 202 -17.46 3.11 -2.51
CA GLY A 202 -17.86 3.88 -3.69
C GLY A 202 -18.69 5.12 -3.40
N ASN A 203 -19.32 5.24 -2.23
CA ASN A 203 -20.00 6.48 -1.80
C ASN A 203 -19.02 7.56 -1.33
N ILE A 204 -17.76 7.21 -1.04
CA ILE A 204 -16.69 8.10 -0.61
C ILE A 204 -15.72 8.39 -1.75
N ILE A 205 -15.27 7.35 -2.48
CA ILE A 205 -14.38 7.50 -3.64
C ILE A 205 -15.17 7.38 -4.95
N TYR A 206 -15.20 8.46 -5.67
CA TYR A 206 -15.77 8.63 -7.01
C TYR A 206 -14.87 9.60 -7.80
N PRO A 207 -15.06 9.83 -9.10
CA PRO A 207 -14.08 10.54 -9.92
C PRO A 207 -13.62 11.89 -9.34
N GLN A 208 -14.53 12.71 -8.85
CA GLN A 208 -14.18 14.01 -8.29
C GLN A 208 -13.44 13.90 -6.94
N SER A 209 -13.88 13.03 -6.02
CA SER A 209 -13.21 12.88 -4.72
C SER A 209 -11.84 12.22 -4.83
N PHE A 210 -11.63 11.35 -5.83
CA PHE A 210 -10.29 10.84 -6.16
C PHE A 210 -9.34 11.98 -6.54
N VAL A 211 -9.80 12.91 -7.38
CA VAL A 211 -9.02 14.12 -7.74
C VAL A 211 -8.68 14.96 -6.50
N GLU A 212 -9.64 15.15 -5.61
CA GLU A 212 -9.44 15.94 -4.37
C GLU A 212 -8.43 15.29 -3.43
N ARG A 213 -8.54 13.98 -3.22
CA ARG A 213 -7.56 13.20 -2.43
C ARG A 213 -6.15 13.26 -3.03
N THR A 214 -6.07 13.18 -4.36
CA THR A 214 -4.78 13.33 -5.05
C THR A 214 -4.19 14.71 -4.84
N ARG A 215 -4.96 15.79 -5.02
CA ARG A 215 -4.49 17.15 -4.78
C ARG A 215 -3.98 17.36 -3.36
N GLU A 216 -4.66 16.77 -2.38
CA GLU A 216 -4.20 16.80 -0.99
C GLU A 216 -2.86 16.09 -0.78
N ALA A 217 -2.72 14.88 -1.33
CA ALA A 217 -1.50 14.07 -1.19
C ALA A 217 -0.25 14.74 -1.80
N PHE A 218 -0.46 15.54 -2.86
CA PHE A 218 0.62 16.25 -3.57
C PHE A 218 0.83 17.69 -3.09
N ARG A 219 0.10 18.15 -2.06
CA ARG A 219 0.20 19.52 -1.57
C ARG A 219 1.63 19.87 -1.15
N GLY A 220 2.16 20.96 -1.69
CA GLY A 220 3.50 21.48 -1.36
C GLY A 220 4.67 20.78 -2.03
N LEU A 221 4.43 19.71 -2.81
CA LEU A 221 5.52 19.05 -3.55
C LEU A 221 5.98 19.91 -4.74
N LYS A 222 7.30 19.93 -4.96
CA LYS A 222 7.93 20.66 -6.06
C LYS A 222 7.88 19.86 -7.36
N ASN A 223 8.02 20.54 -8.49
CA ASN A 223 8.06 19.96 -9.83
C ASN A 223 6.81 19.15 -10.22
N VAL A 224 5.70 19.36 -9.50
CA VAL A 224 4.42 18.68 -9.73
C VAL A 224 3.41 19.64 -10.34
N LYS A 225 2.70 19.16 -11.37
CA LYS A 225 1.56 19.84 -11.96
C LYS A 225 0.38 18.89 -12.07
N ILE A 226 -0.80 19.32 -11.62
CA ILE A 226 -2.04 18.52 -11.66
C ILE A 226 -3.02 19.21 -12.59
N ARG A 227 -3.45 18.48 -13.62
CA ARG A 227 -4.51 18.87 -14.55
C ARG A 227 -5.67 17.89 -14.48
N VAL A 228 -6.87 18.39 -14.61
CA VAL A 228 -8.10 17.59 -14.69
C VAL A 228 -8.81 17.95 -15.97
N VAL A 229 -9.10 16.97 -16.81
CA VAL A 229 -9.97 17.10 -17.97
C VAL A 229 -11.37 16.74 -17.51
N ASP A 230 -12.28 17.69 -17.57
CA ASP A 230 -13.69 17.53 -17.22
C ASP A 230 -14.54 17.07 -18.44
N GLU A 231 -15.81 16.82 -18.23
CA GLU A 231 -16.72 16.35 -19.27
C GLU A 231 -16.75 17.26 -20.50
N LYS A 232 -16.82 18.58 -20.30
CA LYS A 232 -16.87 19.55 -21.40
C LYS A 232 -15.58 19.55 -22.21
N GLU A 233 -14.46 19.41 -21.54
CA GLU A 233 -13.17 19.30 -22.21
C GLU A 233 -13.02 17.93 -22.91
N MET A 234 -13.53 16.83 -22.30
CA MET A 234 -13.59 15.51 -22.94
C MET A 234 -14.43 15.53 -24.23
N GLU A 235 -15.60 16.19 -24.21
CA GLU A 235 -16.43 16.39 -25.40
C GLU A 235 -15.66 17.11 -26.50
N ARG A 236 -15.00 18.22 -26.17
CA ARG A 236 -14.20 19.00 -27.10
C ARG A 236 -13.00 18.20 -27.68
N LEU A 237 -12.43 17.29 -26.89
CA LEU A 237 -11.32 16.43 -27.30
C LEU A 237 -11.80 15.16 -28.04
N GLY A 238 -13.11 14.92 -28.14
CA GLY A 238 -13.65 13.72 -28.80
C GLY A 238 -13.47 12.43 -28.00
N MET A 239 -13.36 12.48 -26.67
CA MET A 239 -13.17 11.34 -25.79
C MET A 239 -14.49 10.58 -25.56
N GLY A 240 -15.18 10.21 -26.64
CA GLY A 240 -16.53 9.63 -26.58
C GLY A 240 -16.57 8.25 -25.90
N ALA A 241 -15.50 7.47 -25.99
CA ALA A 241 -15.43 6.18 -25.31
C ALA A 241 -15.39 6.33 -23.78
N HIS A 242 -14.57 7.25 -23.26
CA HIS A 242 -14.50 7.55 -21.82
C HIS A 242 -15.81 8.16 -21.30
N LEU A 243 -16.37 9.14 -22.02
CA LEU A 243 -17.67 9.75 -21.69
C LEU A 243 -18.79 8.71 -21.66
N GLY A 244 -18.79 7.78 -22.63
CA GLY A 244 -19.77 6.70 -22.72
C GLY A 244 -19.81 5.82 -21.48
N VAL A 245 -18.65 5.44 -20.94
CA VAL A 245 -18.59 4.65 -19.71
C VAL A 245 -19.24 5.40 -18.53
N GLY A 246 -18.96 6.68 -18.36
CA GLY A 246 -19.50 7.49 -17.27
C GLY A 246 -20.95 7.94 -17.45
N SER A 247 -21.56 7.72 -18.61
CA SER A 247 -22.88 8.27 -18.96
C SER A 247 -24.03 7.76 -18.10
N GLY A 248 -23.87 6.60 -17.49
CA GLY A 248 -24.88 5.98 -16.61
C GLY A 248 -24.86 6.51 -15.17
N SER A 249 -23.81 7.22 -14.76
CA SER A 249 -23.64 7.74 -13.41
C SER A 249 -24.10 9.20 -13.29
N SER A 250 -24.60 9.57 -12.12
CA SER A 250 -24.79 10.99 -11.73
C SER A 250 -23.48 11.68 -11.34
N ARG A 251 -22.37 10.94 -11.28
CA ARG A 251 -21.02 11.40 -10.93
C ARG A 251 -20.17 11.47 -12.19
N PRO A 252 -19.87 12.67 -12.68
CA PRO A 252 -19.22 12.84 -13.97
C PRO A 252 -17.82 12.21 -14.04
N PRO A 253 -17.40 11.66 -15.19
CA PRO A 253 -16.06 11.15 -15.39
C PRO A 253 -15.01 12.26 -15.35
N ARG A 254 -13.76 11.90 -15.09
CA ARG A 254 -12.58 12.78 -15.07
C ARG A 254 -11.38 12.07 -15.65
N LEU A 255 -10.55 12.78 -16.42
CA LEU A 255 -9.18 12.33 -16.66
C LEU A 255 -8.25 13.18 -15.77
N LEU A 256 -7.67 12.55 -14.78
CA LEU A 256 -6.68 13.17 -13.90
C LEU A 256 -5.28 12.94 -14.46
N ILE A 257 -4.55 14.02 -14.66
CA ILE A 257 -3.16 14.01 -15.15
C ILE A 257 -2.28 14.59 -14.06
N VAL A 258 -1.28 13.83 -13.63
CA VAL A 258 -0.27 14.31 -12.67
C VAL A 258 1.09 14.21 -13.34
N GLU A 259 1.73 15.34 -13.51
CA GLU A 259 3.06 15.49 -14.08
C GLU A 259 4.07 15.75 -12.97
N TYR A 260 5.18 15.02 -12.96
CA TYR A 260 6.36 15.27 -12.15
C TYR A 260 7.57 15.39 -13.06
N MET A 261 8.16 16.59 -13.14
CA MET A 261 9.24 16.93 -14.08
C MET A 261 10.48 17.39 -13.33
N ALA A 262 11.31 16.44 -12.90
CA ALA A 262 12.58 16.71 -12.21
C ALA A 262 13.80 16.14 -12.94
N GLY A 263 13.59 15.33 -13.99
CA GLY A 263 14.65 14.65 -14.74
C GLY A 263 15.31 15.49 -15.85
N GLY A 264 15.05 16.81 -15.91
CA GLY A 264 15.64 17.66 -16.96
C GLY A 264 15.29 17.16 -18.37
N ASP A 265 16.30 16.95 -19.20
CA ASP A 265 16.14 16.51 -20.60
C ASP A 265 15.89 15.00 -20.76
N ARG A 266 15.72 14.24 -19.67
CA ARG A 266 15.42 12.82 -19.74
C ARG A 266 14.05 12.55 -20.38
N PRO A 267 13.87 11.40 -21.04
CA PRO A 267 12.57 11.01 -21.57
C PRO A 267 11.49 10.97 -20.48
N THR A 268 10.28 11.37 -20.85
CA THR A 268 9.13 11.26 -19.96
C THR A 268 8.49 9.89 -20.07
N LEU A 269 8.32 9.19 -18.93
CA LEU A 269 7.55 7.97 -18.86
C LEU A 269 6.08 8.29 -18.52
N ALA A 270 5.15 7.86 -19.38
CA ALA A 270 3.72 7.98 -19.17
C ALA A 270 3.15 6.66 -18.62
N LEU A 271 2.37 6.76 -17.54
CA LEU A 271 1.71 5.66 -16.86
C LEU A 271 0.19 5.88 -16.95
N ALA A 272 -0.54 4.97 -17.61
CA ALA A 272 -2.00 5.03 -17.69
C ALA A 272 -2.64 4.00 -16.78
N GLY A 273 -3.66 4.41 -16.02
CA GLY A 273 -4.34 3.56 -15.06
C GLY A 273 -5.86 3.56 -15.22
N LYS A 274 -6.47 2.36 -15.25
CA LYS A 274 -7.91 2.16 -15.16
C LYS A 274 -8.40 2.74 -13.83
N GLY A 275 -9.42 3.62 -13.88
CA GLY A 275 -9.95 4.35 -12.76
C GLY A 275 -11.47 4.21 -12.60
N ILE A 276 -12.00 2.99 -12.73
CA ILE A 276 -13.44 2.76 -12.52
C ILE A 276 -13.71 2.72 -11.02
N THR A 277 -14.24 3.83 -10.49
CA THR A 277 -14.39 4.02 -9.04
C THR A 277 -15.47 3.13 -8.42
N PHE A 278 -16.43 2.67 -9.23
CA PHE A 278 -17.30 1.54 -8.94
C PHE A 278 -17.81 0.94 -10.24
N ASP A 279 -17.82 -0.38 -10.35
CA ASP A 279 -18.22 -1.10 -11.56
C ASP A 279 -19.38 -2.06 -11.29
N THR A 280 -20.58 -1.68 -11.75
CA THR A 280 -21.74 -2.56 -11.72
C THR A 280 -21.82 -3.45 -12.97
N GLY A 281 -20.96 -3.23 -13.98
CA GLY A 281 -21.08 -3.78 -15.33
C GLY A 281 -21.94 -2.91 -16.25
N GLY A 282 -22.55 -1.84 -15.74
CA GLY A 282 -23.50 -1.04 -16.50
C GLY A 282 -24.78 -1.82 -16.85
N VAL A 283 -25.29 -1.69 -18.09
CA VAL A 283 -26.45 -2.45 -18.56
C VAL A 283 -26.15 -3.96 -18.65
N SER A 284 -24.92 -4.36 -18.93
CA SER A 284 -24.43 -5.74 -18.79
C SER A 284 -24.16 -6.07 -17.31
N LEU A 285 -25.21 -6.01 -16.51
CA LEU A 285 -25.15 -5.98 -15.05
C LEU A 285 -24.48 -7.23 -14.47
N LYS A 286 -23.51 -7.03 -13.60
CA LYS A 286 -22.86 -8.10 -12.81
C LYS A 286 -23.85 -8.74 -11.83
N ARG A 287 -23.58 -9.98 -11.45
CA ARG A 287 -24.28 -10.64 -10.34
C ARG A 287 -23.94 -9.94 -9.04
N ASN A 288 -24.87 -9.91 -8.07
CA ASN A 288 -24.67 -9.24 -6.78
C ASN A 288 -23.54 -9.89 -5.97
N ASP A 289 -23.29 -11.17 -6.17
CA ASP A 289 -22.24 -11.89 -5.44
C ASP A 289 -20.86 -11.34 -5.77
N GLY A 290 -20.21 -10.76 -4.75
CA GLY A 290 -18.89 -10.12 -4.87
C GLY A 290 -18.88 -8.73 -5.52
N MET A 291 -20.02 -8.16 -5.96
CA MET A 291 -20.04 -6.83 -6.61
C MET A 291 -19.48 -5.72 -5.71
N TRP A 292 -19.59 -5.80 -4.38
CA TRP A 292 -19.03 -4.84 -3.44
C TRP A 292 -17.51 -4.69 -3.55
N ARG A 293 -16.80 -5.70 -4.07
CA ARG A 293 -15.36 -5.65 -4.34
C ARG A 293 -15.00 -4.72 -5.49
N MET A 294 -15.97 -4.36 -6.33
CA MET A 294 -15.78 -3.48 -7.48
C MET A 294 -15.47 -2.03 -7.10
N LYS A 295 -15.50 -1.70 -5.81
CA LYS A 295 -14.89 -0.47 -5.28
C LYS A 295 -13.39 -0.37 -5.58
N GLY A 296 -12.71 -1.51 -5.70
CA GLY A 296 -11.28 -1.59 -6.03
C GLY A 296 -10.96 -1.54 -7.53
N ASP A 297 -11.95 -1.39 -8.40
CA ASP A 297 -11.75 -1.42 -9.87
C ASP A 297 -11.05 -0.16 -10.43
N MET A 298 -10.65 0.73 -9.54
CA MET A 298 -9.85 1.92 -9.81
C MET A 298 -8.40 1.78 -9.32
N THR A 299 -7.98 0.61 -8.85
CA THR A 299 -6.64 0.39 -8.30
C THR A 299 -5.54 0.74 -9.32
N GLY A 300 -5.75 0.52 -10.61
CA GLY A 300 -4.79 0.93 -11.65
C GLY A 300 -4.51 2.43 -11.62
N ALA A 301 -5.55 3.27 -11.54
CA ALA A 301 -5.41 4.73 -11.39
C ALA A 301 -4.74 5.11 -10.07
N ALA A 302 -5.06 4.42 -8.97
CA ALA A 302 -4.43 4.65 -7.67
C ALA A 302 -2.93 4.35 -7.71
N VAL A 303 -2.52 3.23 -8.31
CA VAL A 303 -1.11 2.83 -8.43
C VAL A 303 -0.31 3.80 -9.27
N VAL A 304 -0.79 4.19 -10.47
CA VAL A 304 -0.02 5.14 -11.31
C VAL A 304 0.10 6.51 -10.66
N THR A 305 -0.93 6.96 -9.95
CA THR A 305 -0.91 8.21 -9.17
C THR A 305 0.08 8.13 -8.00
N ALA A 306 0.05 7.03 -7.25
CA ALA A 306 0.95 6.79 -6.12
C ALA A 306 2.41 6.64 -6.58
N THR A 307 2.67 6.08 -7.76
CA THR A 307 4.02 6.00 -8.33
C THR A 307 4.62 7.39 -8.55
N VAL A 308 3.84 8.32 -9.10
CA VAL A 308 4.29 9.72 -9.26
C VAL A 308 4.48 10.39 -7.88
N LEU A 309 3.64 10.08 -6.90
CA LEU A 309 3.79 10.60 -5.54
C LEU A 309 5.09 10.10 -4.90
N ALA A 310 5.41 8.81 -5.03
CA ALA A 310 6.65 8.24 -4.53
C ALA A 310 7.87 8.95 -5.14
N ALA A 311 7.91 9.11 -6.46
CA ALA A 311 8.98 9.81 -7.15
C ALA A 311 9.13 11.26 -6.68
N ALA A 312 8.02 11.99 -6.53
CA ALA A 312 8.03 13.39 -6.11
C ALA A 312 8.49 13.56 -4.66
N ARG A 313 8.08 12.68 -3.73
CA ARG A 313 8.50 12.73 -2.32
C ARG A 313 9.96 12.37 -2.14
N ARG A 314 10.48 11.45 -2.94
CA ARG A 314 11.88 11.02 -2.96
C ARG A 314 12.79 12.01 -3.70
N ASN A 315 12.24 13.05 -4.30
CA ASN A 315 12.96 13.96 -5.20
C ASN A 315 13.72 13.20 -6.31
N ALA A 316 13.12 12.14 -6.86
CA ALA A 316 13.75 11.29 -7.85
C ALA A 316 14.04 12.07 -9.15
N ASP A 317 15.20 11.84 -9.73
CA ASP A 317 15.67 12.52 -10.94
C ASP A 317 15.07 11.87 -12.21
N VAL A 318 13.75 12.01 -12.37
CA VAL A 318 12.94 11.41 -13.45
C VAL A 318 11.82 12.34 -13.92
N ASN A 319 11.33 12.12 -15.14
CA ASN A 319 10.12 12.76 -15.66
C ASN A 319 9.01 11.71 -15.78
N LEU A 320 7.93 11.89 -15.02
CA LEU A 320 6.78 10.99 -14.98
C LEU A 320 5.48 11.72 -15.26
N VAL A 321 4.57 11.07 -15.97
CA VAL A 321 3.19 11.52 -16.12
C VAL A 321 2.26 10.35 -15.80
N SER A 322 1.34 10.52 -14.86
CA SER A 322 0.25 9.58 -14.67
C SER A 322 -1.04 10.10 -15.29
N LEU A 323 -1.77 9.18 -15.92
CA LEU A 323 -3.09 9.42 -16.51
C LEU A 323 -4.07 8.46 -15.80
N ALA A 324 -4.90 8.99 -14.91
CA ALA A 324 -5.93 8.24 -14.21
C ALA A 324 -7.27 8.47 -14.90
N ALA A 325 -7.76 7.47 -15.62
CA ALA A 325 -9.00 7.53 -16.39
C ALA A 325 -10.18 7.15 -15.48
N LEU A 326 -10.78 8.16 -14.83
CA LEU A 326 -11.78 8.00 -13.78
C LEU A 326 -13.20 8.03 -14.32
N ALA A 327 -13.99 7.01 -14.02
CA ALA A 327 -15.42 6.92 -14.31
C ALA A 327 -16.12 6.02 -13.29
N GLU A 328 -17.44 6.09 -13.24
CA GLU A 328 -18.30 5.18 -12.49
C GLU A 328 -19.23 4.46 -13.49
N ASN A 329 -19.15 3.13 -13.59
CA ASN A 329 -19.94 2.35 -14.54
C ASN A 329 -21.25 1.87 -13.89
N MET A 330 -22.34 2.59 -14.18
CA MET A 330 -23.64 2.39 -13.54
C MET A 330 -24.75 2.13 -14.56
N PRO A 331 -25.76 1.28 -14.22
CA PRO A 331 -26.95 1.10 -15.03
C PRO A 331 -27.90 2.28 -14.79
N SER A 332 -28.37 2.89 -15.89
CA SER A 332 -29.40 3.94 -15.82
C SER A 332 -30.06 4.12 -17.20
N GLY A 333 -31.03 5.03 -17.29
CA GLY A 333 -31.67 5.38 -18.57
C GLY A 333 -30.74 6.11 -19.55
N THR A 334 -29.59 6.60 -19.09
CA THR A 334 -28.58 7.31 -19.91
C THR A 334 -27.34 6.45 -20.20
N ALA A 335 -27.24 5.23 -19.61
CA ALA A 335 -26.09 4.36 -19.79
C ALA A 335 -25.99 3.84 -21.23
N ILE A 336 -24.74 3.60 -21.68
CA ILE A 336 -24.48 2.88 -22.93
C ILE A 336 -25.01 1.44 -22.88
N ARG A 337 -25.33 0.89 -24.03
CA ARG A 337 -25.91 -0.44 -24.18
C ARG A 337 -25.07 -1.30 -25.10
N PRO A 338 -25.13 -2.62 -24.99
CA PRO A 338 -24.62 -3.51 -26.04
C PRO A 338 -25.24 -3.16 -27.39
N GLY A 339 -24.40 -3.06 -28.43
CA GLY A 339 -24.76 -2.62 -29.78
C GLY A 339 -24.64 -1.10 -30.04
N ASP A 340 -24.46 -0.27 -29.00
CA ASP A 340 -24.14 1.15 -29.20
C ASP A 340 -22.74 1.29 -29.82
N VAL A 341 -22.55 2.35 -30.62
CA VAL A 341 -21.26 2.67 -31.24
C VAL A 341 -20.74 3.98 -30.68
N LEU A 342 -19.58 3.93 -30.05
CA LEU A 342 -18.86 5.08 -29.52
C LEU A 342 -17.73 5.51 -30.47
N THR A 343 -17.34 6.79 -30.40
CA THR A 343 -16.16 7.28 -31.12
C THR A 343 -15.06 7.61 -30.11
N SER A 344 -13.87 7.01 -30.28
CA SER A 344 -12.69 7.28 -29.47
C SER A 344 -12.04 8.61 -29.87
N MET A 345 -11.13 9.12 -29.03
CA MET A 345 -10.40 10.36 -29.27
C MET A 345 -9.58 10.31 -30.59
N SER A 346 -9.16 9.14 -31.04
CA SER A 346 -8.49 8.94 -32.31
C SER A 346 -9.41 8.95 -33.53
N GLY A 347 -10.73 9.12 -33.34
CA GLY A 347 -11.74 9.11 -34.38
C GLY A 347 -12.21 7.69 -34.80
N LYS A 348 -11.69 6.64 -34.19
CA LYS A 348 -12.12 5.27 -34.46
C LYS A 348 -13.46 4.98 -33.79
N THR A 349 -14.33 4.26 -34.47
CA THR A 349 -15.60 3.78 -33.93
C THR A 349 -15.40 2.46 -33.22
N ILE A 350 -16.10 2.27 -32.09
CA ILE A 350 -16.04 1.10 -31.21
C ILE A 350 -17.48 0.63 -30.98
N GLU A 351 -17.85 -0.53 -31.49
CA GLU A 351 -19.12 -1.18 -31.14
C GLU A 351 -19.00 -1.84 -29.75
N ILE A 352 -19.98 -1.61 -28.91
CA ILE A 352 -20.02 -2.13 -27.53
C ILE A 352 -20.67 -3.50 -27.54
N SER A 353 -19.90 -4.57 -27.35
CA SER A 353 -20.43 -5.91 -27.18
C SER A 353 -20.87 -6.21 -25.74
N SER A 354 -20.22 -5.56 -24.76
CA SER A 354 -20.54 -5.65 -23.34
C SER A 354 -20.16 -4.34 -22.64
N THR A 355 -21.05 -3.82 -21.84
CA THR A 355 -20.76 -2.60 -21.01
C THR A 355 -19.91 -2.93 -19.79
N ASP A 356 -19.68 -4.23 -19.49
CA ASP A 356 -18.76 -4.75 -18.45
C ASP A 356 -17.33 -4.94 -18.99
N ALA A 357 -17.01 -4.29 -20.11
CA ALA A 357 -15.67 -4.21 -20.69
C ALA A 357 -15.20 -2.74 -20.80
N GLU A 358 -15.58 -1.92 -19.86
CA GLU A 358 -15.44 -0.48 -19.78
C GLU A 358 -13.97 -0.03 -19.56
N GLY A 359 -13.15 -0.83 -18.90
CA GLY A 359 -11.75 -0.51 -18.62
C GLY A 359 -10.95 -0.19 -19.88
N ARG A 360 -11.13 -0.99 -20.94
CA ARG A 360 -10.49 -0.74 -22.24
C ARG A 360 -11.04 0.50 -22.95
N LEU A 361 -12.27 0.92 -22.65
CA LEU A 361 -12.89 2.09 -23.23
C LEU A 361 -12.35 3.38 -22.62
N VAL A 362 -12.17 3.43 -21.28
CA VAL A 362 -11.60 4.60 -20.61
C VAL A 362 -10.11 4.78 -20.92
N LEU A 363 -9.43 3.72 -21.35
CA LEU A 363 -8.01 3.73 -21.72
C LEU A 363 -7.75 3.90 -23.23
N SER A 364 -8.80 4.10 -24.04
CA SER A 364 -8.69 4.20 -25.51
C SER A 364 -8.50 5.63 -26.03
#